data_70ebb67e1a6b44e8f4226262fdb2c4ff
#
_entry.id   70ebb67e1a6b44e8f4226262fdb2c4ff
#
_cell.length_a   1.000
_cell.length_b   1.000
_cell.length_c   1.000
_cell.angle_alpha   90.00
_cell.angle_beta   90.00
_cell.angle_gamma   90.00
#
_symmetry.space_group_name_H-M   'P 1'
#
loop_
_entity.id
_entity.type
_entity.pdbx_description
1 polymer ?
#
loop_
_entity_poly.entity_id
_entity_poly.type
_entity_poly.pdbx_seq_one_letter_code
_entity_poly.pdbx_strand_id
1 'polypeptide(L)'
;KGSIAGVDIDTSHFTGNYAPAIMIEAATCEGEPDDNTRWVEVLNHKALGASAHHYFSCQSFESWSHLRVHIFPDGGVARLRVYGIPELDPTSEGQDIELSAALNGGRILSFSDAHYGDYMRLLAPGRGLIMCEGWETRRRRTPGHDWMVIALCVCLFVYSCEIYTAHFKGNFPDRASIQAADLAVFGDGLTDASVTDSMFWQTLLPEVKLSAD
;
A
#
# COMPACT_ATOMS: atom_id res chain seq x y z
N LYS A 1 -5.04 8.10 -8.26
CA LYS A 1 -5.75 9.34 -7.96
C LYS A 1 -6.24 9.30 -6.53
N GLY A 2 -6.31 10.44 -5.82
CA GLY A 2 -6.77 10.49 -4.45
C GLY A 2 -6.55 11.85 -3.78
N SER A 3 -7.13 12.01 -2.59
CA SER A 3 -6.88 13.18 -1.75
C SER A 3 -5.60 13.02 -0.94
N ILE A 4 -4.91 14.13 -0.65
CA ILE A 4 -3.65 14.14 0.08
C ILE A 4 -3.89 14.68 1.49
N ALA A 5 -3.51 13.91 2.51
CA ALA A 5 -3.55 14.33 3.91
C ALA A 5 -2.19 14.82 4.41
N GLY A 6 -1.10 14.26 3.92
CA GLY A 6 0.24 14.63 4.31
C GLY A 6 1.33 13.92 3.52
N VAL A 7 2.56 14.35 3.76
CA VAL A 7 3.75 13.78 3.12
C VAL A 7 4.85 13.53 4.14
N ASP A 8 5.66 12.51 3.89
CA ASP A 8 6.94 12.26 4.54
C ASP A 8 8.06 12.45 3.52
N ILE A 9 8.90 13.43 3.75
CA ILE A 9 10.08 13.71 2.95
C ILE A 9 11.28 13.14 3.71
N ASP A 10 11.81 12.06 3.20
CA ASP A 10 12.91 11.34 3.82
C ASP A 10 14.23 11.73 3.15
N THR A 11 15.15 12.32 3.92
CA THR A 11 16.51 12.66 3.52
C THR A 11 17.56 11.71 4.11
N SER A 12 17.15 10.52 4.59
CA SER A 12 18.05 9.53 5.18
C SER A 12 19.27 9.27 4.30
N HIS A 13 20.43 9.17 4.93
CA HIS A 13 21.74 8.99 4.32
C HIS A 13 22.31 10.19 3.55
N PHE A 14 21.54 11.24 3.28
CA PHE A 14 22.03 12.49 2.73
C PHE A 14 22.43 13.43 3.86
N THR A 15 23.70 13.37 4.32
CA THR A 15 24.18 14.13 5.46
C THR A 15 24.70 15.52 5.09
N GLY A 16 25.27 15.69 3.90
CA GLY A 16 25.82 16.97 3.43
C GLY A 16 25.27 17.45 2.11
N ASN A 17 24.57 16.58 1.40
CA ASN A 17 24.04 16.79 0.05
C ASN A 17 22.53 16.56 -0.04
N TYR A 18 21.81 16.70 1.07
CA TYR A 18 20.35 16.69 1.08
C TYR A 18 19.81 17.97 0.42
N ALA A 19 18.54 17.92 -0.04
CA ALA A 19 17.86 19.11 -0.52
C ALA A 19 17.51 20.03 0.67
N PRO A 20 18.03 21.28 0.75
CA PRO A 20 17.74 22.16 1.88
C PRO A 20 16.30 22.58 2.01
N ALA A 21 15.54 22.57 0.91
CA ALA A 21 14.11 22.88 0.94
C ALA A 21 13.34 22.20 -0.19
N ILE A 22 12.03 22.10 0.00
CA ILE A 22 11.09 21.42 -0.91
C ILE A 22 9.78 22.21 -1.02
N MET A 23 9.11 22.09 -2.16
CA MET A 23 7.74 22.51 -2.42
C MET A 23 7.06 21.45 -3.27
N ILE A 24 5.76 21.23 -3.07
CA ILE A 24 5.00 20.25 -3.86
C ILE A 24 3.76 20.90 -4.42
N GLU A 25 3.53 20.67 -5.70
CA GLU A 25 2.30 21.00 -6.41
C GLU A 25 1.58 19.71 -6.82
N ALA A 26 0.27 19.79 -6.97
CA ALA A 26 -0.58 18.71 -7.44
C ALA A 26 -1.42 19.17 -8.64
N ALA A 27 -1.79 18.22 -9.48
CA ALA A 27 -2.68 18.46 -10.61
C ALA A 27 -3.60 17.27 -10.83
N THR A 28 -4.73 17.52 -11.49
CA THR A 28 -5.61 16.47 -11.99
C THR A 28 -5.70 16.61 -13.51
N CYS A 29 -5.22 15.59 -14.22
CA CYS A 29 -5.31 15.49 -15.67
C CYS A 29 -5.46 14.02 -16.07
N GLU A 30 -5.97 13.79 -17.27
CA GLU A 30 -5.97 12.48 -17.93
C GLU A 30 -4.64 12.32 -18.67
N GLY A 31 -3.96 11.18 -18.45
CA GLY A 31 -2.66 10.91 -19.06
C GLY A 31 -1.52 11.75 -18.47
N GLU A 32 -0.49 12.00 -19.27
CA GLU A 32 0.70 12.74 -18.86
C GLU A 32 0.43 14.25 -18.78
N PRO A 33 0.93 14.94 -17.74
CA PRO A 33 0.83 16.39 -17.65
C PRO A 33 1.55 17.09 -18.81
N ASP A 34 0.95 18.17 -19.31
CA ASP A 34 1.46 19.02 -20.39
C ASP A 34 1.66 20.49 -19.94
N ASP A 35 2.03 21.36 -20.87
CA ASP A 35 2.27 22.80 -20.61
C ASP A 35 0.98 23.55 -20.19
N ASN A 36 -0.21 23.01 -20.46
CA ASN A 36 -1.49 23.60 -20.08
C ASN A 36 -2.00 23.06 -18.73
N THR A 37 -1.30 22.09 -18.15
CA THR A 37 -1.70 21.47 -16.89
C THR A 37 -1.68 22.50 -15.76
N ARG A 38 -2.85 22.68 -15.13
CA ARG A 38 -2.99 23.57 -13.98
C ARG A 38 -2.46 22.90 -12.72
N TRP A 39 -1.34 23.41 -12.22
CA TRP A 39 -0.74 22.98 -10.97
C TRP A 39 -1.23 23.84 -9.81
N VAL A 40 -1.48 23.20 -8.67
CA VAL A 40 -1.90 23.83 -7.42
C VAL A 40 -0.92 23.47 -6.32
N GLU A 41 -0.40 24.46 -5.60
CA GLU A 41 0.49 24.23 -4.45
C GLU A 41 -0.25 23.51 -3.34
N VAL A 42 0.23 22.31 -2.96
CA VAL A 42 -0.32 21.49 -1.85
C VAL A 42 0.61 21.45 -0.66
N LEU A 43 1.90 21.70 -0.87
CA LEU A 43 2.89 21.95 0.18
C LEU A 43 3.72 23.16 -0.22
N ASN A 44 3.62 24.24 0.54
CA ASN A 44 4.44 25.43 0.32
C ASN A 44 5.90 25.13 0.68
N HIS A 45 6.79 26.08 0.35
CA HIS A 45 8.21 25.94 0.62
C HIS A 45 8.50 25.58 2.08
N LYS A 46 9.16 24.44 2.30
CA LYS A 46 9.53 23.88 3.61
C LYS A 46 11.01 23.59 3.66
N ALA A 47 11.65 23.99 4.75
CA ALA A 47 13.04 23.62 5.03
C ALA A 47 13.13 22.13 5.40
N LEU A 48 14.19 21.49 4.91
CA LEU A 48 14.56 20.13 5.27
C LEU A 48 15.87 20.11 6.04
N GLY A 49 16.17 19.03 6.72
CA GLY A 49 17.41 18.76 7.43
C GLY A 49 18.13 17.53 6.88
N ALA A 50 19.36 17.34 7.33
CA ALA A 50 20.19 16.23 6.95
C ALA A 50 19.70 14.92 7.58
N SER A 51 19.69 13.83 6.81
CA SER A 51 19.47 12.45 7.27
C SER A 51 18.29 12.31 8.27
N ALA A 52 17.11 12.82 7.88
CA ALA A 52 15.93 12.86 8.74
C ALA A 52 14.62 12.65 7.95
N HIS A 53 13.57 12.30 8.66
CA HIS A 53 12.20 12.32 8.16
C HIS A 53 11.54 13.66 8.46
N HIS A 54 10.80 14.19 7.49
CA HIS A 54 10.10 15.47 7.60
C HIS A 54 8.63 15.25 7.26
N TYR A 55 7.79 15.32 8.29
CA TYR A 55 6.35 15.11 8.16
C TYR A 55 5.62 16.43 8.01
N PHE A 56 4.88 16.59 6.93
CA PHE A 56 4.09 17.79 6.67
C PHE A 56 2.64 17.43 6.40
N SER A 57 1.72 18.18 6.99
CA SER A 57 0.30 18.07 6.68
C SER A 57 0.01 18.85 5.38
N CYS A 58 -0.71 18.22 4.48
CA CYS A 58 -1.23 18.81 3.24
C CYS A 58 -2.75 18.75 3.32
N GLN A 59 -3.40 19.83 3.71
CA GLN A 59 -4.86 19.88 3.79
C GLN A 59 -5.44 20.16 2.39
N SER A 60 -5.53 19.13 1.57
CA SER A 60 -6.23 19.22 0.29
C SER A 60 -7.42 18.28 0.30
N PHE A 61 -8.62 18.84 0.09
CA PHE A 61 -9.86 18.09 -0.05
C PHE A 61 -10.14 17.68 -1.51
N GLU A 62 -9.33 18.15 -2.44
CA GLU A 62 -9.44 17.81 -3.85
C GLU A 62 -8.72 16.49 -4.14
N SER A 63 -9.16 15.81 -5.20
CA SER A 63 -8.55 14.58 -5.65
C SER A 63 -7.54 14.87 -6.75
N TRP A 64 -6.31 14.38 -6.56
CA TRP A 64 -5.16 14.66 -7.42
C TRP A 64 -4.69 13.38 -8.13
N SER A 65 -4.29 13.51 -9.38
CA SER A 65 -3.70 12.42 -10.15
C SER A 65 -2.17 12.49 -10.24
N HIS A 66 -1.59 13.69 -10.17
CA HIS A 66 -0.16 13.93 -10.34
C HIS A 66 0.41 14.86 -9.28
N LEU A 67 1.68 14.64 -8.95
CA LEU A 67 2.48 15.53 -8.10
C LEU A 67 3.70 16.02 -8.87
N ARG A 68 4.03 17.29 -8.65
CA ARG A 68 5.30 17.88 -9.09
C ARG A 68 6.08 18.34 -7.88
N VAL A 69 7.29 17.81 -7.74
CA VAL A 69 8.16 18.08 -6.59
C VAL A 69 9.28 19.02 -7.01
N HIS A 70 9.44 20.11 -6.27
CA HIS A 70 10.52 21.06 -6.45
C HIS A 70 11.46 20.98 -5.26
N ILE A 71 12.76 20.90 -5.52
CA ILE A 71 13.81 20.96 -4.50
C ILE A 71 14.65 22.21 -4.70
N PHE A 72 15.15 22.80 -3.61
CA PHE A 72 15.83 24.09 -3.64
C PHE A 72 17.13 24.07 -2.82
N PRO A 73 18.26 24.52 -3.40
CA PRO A 73 18.47 24.78 -4.84
C PRO A 73 18.61 23.46 -5.61
N ASP A 74 19.14 22.43 -4.98
CA ASP A 74 19.38 21.07 -5.46
C ASP A 74 19.59 20.13 -4.26
N GLY A 75 19.98 18.86 -4.48
CA GLY A 75 20.32 17.93 -3.43
C GLY A 75 19.53 16.62 -3.49
N GLY A 76 19.76 15.78 -2.49
CA GLY A 76 19.18 14.44 -2.42
C GLY A 76 17.92 14.38 -1.56
N VAL A 77 16.94 13.63 -2.04
CA VAL A 77 15.79 13.13 -1.30
C VAL A 77 15.80 11.62 -1.45
N ALA A 78 15.89 10.91 -0.34
CA ALA A 78 15.97 9.44 -0.35
C ALA A 78 14.60 8.84 -0.70
N ARG A 79 13.51 9.43 -0.20
CA ARG A 79 12.16 8.92 -0.40
C ARG A 79 11.10 10.00 -0.20
N LEU A 80 10.06 9.92 -1.00
CA LEU A 80 8.81 10.65 -0.80
C LEU A 80 7.70 9.65 -0.52
N ARG A 81 6.98 9.83 0.58
CA ARG A 81 5.74 9.10 0.86
C ARG A 81 4.59 10.08 0.91
N VAL A 82 3.51 9.73 0.25
CA VAL A 82 2.29 10.55 0.20
C VAL A 82 1.18 9.77 0.89
N TYR A 83 0.60 10.38 1.88
CA TYR A 83 -0.49 9.80 2.68
C TYR A 83 -1.80 10.50 2.33
N GLY A 84 -2.85 9.70 2.15
CA GLY A 84 -4.17 10.22 1.77
C GLY A 84 -5.17 9.10 1.54
N ILE A 85 -6.27 9.43 0.91
CA ILE A 85 -7.33 8.48 0.58
C ILE A 85 -7.30 8.26 -0.94
N PRO A 86 -6.97 7.04 -1.40
CA PRO A 86 -7.02 6.72 -2.82
C PRO A 86 -8.47 6.71 -3.30
N GLU A 87 -8.67 7.15 -4.52
CA GLU A 87 -9.96 7.17 -5.20
C GLU A 87 -9.96 6.10 -6.30
N LEU A 88 -10.92 5.19 -6.23
CA LEU A 88 -11.12 4.22 -7.30
C LEU A 88 -11.58 4.95 -8.56
N ASP A 89 -11.04 4.56 -9.71
CA ASP A 89 -11.48 5.08 -10.98
C ASP A 89 -12.84 4.47 -11.34
N PRO A 90 -13.94 5.26 -11.33
CA PRO A 90 -15.26 4.76 -11.67
C PRO A 90 -15.43 4.39 -13.15
N THR A 91 -14.47 4.72 -14.01
CA THR A 91 -14.52 4.38 -15.45
C THR A 91 -14.28 2.92 -15.74
N SER A 92 -13.94 2.12 -14.72
CA SER A 92 -13.73 0.66 -14.81
C SER A 92 -15.02 -0.15 -14.81
N GLU A 93 -16.18 0.40 -15.17
CA GLU A 93 -17.43 -0.36 -15.30
C GLU A 93 -17.22 -1.57 -16.23
N GLY A 94 -17.34 -2.78 -15.66
CA GLY A 94 -17.16 -4.05 -16.38
C GLY A 94 -15.73 -4.57 -16.44
N GLN A 95 -14.77 -3.93 -15.76
CA GLN A 95 -13.44 -4.49 -15.56
C GLN A 95 -13.29 -5.07 -14.14
N ASP A 96 -12.56 -6.18 -14.03
CA ASP A 96 -12.19 -6.72 -12.73
C ASP A 96 -11.25 -5.76 -12.01
N ILE A 97 -11.57 -5.43 -10.76
CA ILE A 97 -10.76 -4.55 -9.91
C ILE A 97 -10.05 -5.43 -8.87
N GLU A 98 -8.75 -5.27 -8.74
CA GLU A 98 -8.00 -5.91 -7.67
C GLU A 98 -8.25 -5.19 -6.34
N LEU A 99 -9.13 -5.78 -5.51
CA LEU A 99 -9.58 -5.18 -4.24
C LEU A 99 -8.50 -5.14 -3.17
N SER A 100 -7.50 -6.02 -3.23
CA SER A 100 -6.38 -6.08 -2.30
C SER A 100 -5.25 -5.12 -2.64
N ALA A 101 -5.18 -4.63 -3.88
CA ALA A 101 -4.06 -3.78 -4.31
C ALA A 101 -3.95 -2.49 -3.48
N ALA A 102 -2.74 -2.19 -3.03
CA ALA A 102 -2.45 -0.95 -2.30
C ALA A 102 -2.77 0.30 -3.14
N LEU A 103 -2.60 0.21 -4.45
CA LEU A 103 -2.94 1.27 -5.41
C LEU A 103 -4.43 1.63 -5.37
N ASN A 104 -5.29 0.65 -5.09
CA ASN A 104 -6.73 0.83 -4.98
C ASN A 104 -7.21 1.10 -3.53
N GLY A 105 -6.29 1.08 -2.56
CA GLY A 105 -6.61 1.33 -1.15
C GLY A 105 -6.57 0.09 -0.27
N GLY A 106 -6.19 -1.06 -0.81
CA GLY A 106 -5.92 -2.27 -0.03
C GLY A 106 -4.78 -2.03 0.97
N ARG A 107 -4.88 -2.59 2.17
CA ARG A 107 -3.85 -2.43 3.20
C ARG A 107 -3.76 -3.65 4.11
N ILE A 108 -2.56 -3.95 4.56
CA ILE A 108 -2.33 -4.99 5.56
C ILE A 108 -2.63 -4.42 6.95
N LEU A 109 -3.53 -5.07 7.68
CA LEU A 109 -3.92 -4.69 9.04
C LEU A 109 -3.09 -5.41 10.09
N SER A 110 -2.87 -6.71 9.91
CA SER A 110 -2.17 -7.56 10.87
C SER A 110 -1.64 -8.83 10.21
N PHE A 111 -0.66 -9.46 10.81
CA PHE A 111 -0.08 -10.73 10.33
C PHE A 111 0.59 -11.49 11.48
N SER A 112 0.73 -12.80 11.32
CA SER A 112 1.40 -13.66 12.31
C SER A 112 2.91 -13.50 12.32
N ASP A 113 3.53 -13.42 11.16
CA ASP A 113 4.97 -13.26 10.96
C ASP A 113 5.25 -12.64 9.59
N ALA A 114 6.29 -11.82 9.50
CA ALA A 114 6.86 -11.32 8.26
C ALA A 114 8.37 -11.10 8.50
N HIS A 115 9.18 -12.04 8.07
CA HIS A 115 10.58 -12.12 8.48
C HIS A 115 11.56 -11.67 7.40
N TYR A 116 11.26 -11.98 6.15
CA TYR A 116 12.11 -11.67 5.00
C TYR A 116 11.35 -10.79 4.01
N GLY A 117 12.10 -10.00 3.26
CA GLY A 117 11.53 -9.14 2.23
C GLY A 117 10.66 -8.00 2.76
N ASP A 118 9.99 -7.35 1.85
CA ASP A 118 9.03 -6.28 2.14
C ASP A 118 7.60 -6.81 1.92
N TYR A 119 6.97 -7.30 2.99
CA TYR A 119 5.62 -7.88 2.93
C TYR A 119 4.55 -6.92 2.38
N MET A 120 4.78 -5.60 2.45
CA MET A 120 3.88 -4.61 1.85
C MET A 120 3.77 -4.75 0.34
N ARG A 121 4.80 -5.31 -0.30
CA ARG A 121 4.80 -5.57 -1.74
C ARG A 121 3.85 -6.69 -2.16
N LEU A 122 3.33 -7.50 -1.23
CA LEU A 122 2.25 -8.44 -1.52
C LEU A 122 1.03 -7.77 -2.16
N LEU A 123 0.80 -6.49 -1.82
CA LEU A 123 -0.31 -5.69 -2.35
C LEU A 123 0.12 -4.75 -3.49
N ALA A 124 1.33 -4.90 -4.03
CA ALA A 124 1.76 -4.15 -5.20
C ALA A 124 0.99 -4.63 -6.45
N PRO A 125 0.71 -3.74 -7.41
CA PRO A 125 0.01 -4.12 -8.63
C PRO A 125 0.87 -5.08 -9.47
N GLY A 126 0.19 -6.04 -10.11
CA GLY A 126 0.83 -7.01 -10.98
C GLY A 126 1.56 -8.13 -10.24
N ARG A 127 2.36 -8.89 -10.97
CA ARG A 127 3.10 -10.02 -10.43
C ARG A 127 4.49 -9.63 -9.97
N GLY A 128 4.93 -10.15 -8.82
CA GLY A 128 6.28 -9.93 -8.31
C GLY A 128 7.35 -10.43 -9.30
N LEU A 129 8.46 -9.72 -9.40
CA LEU A 129 9.58 -10.04 -10.27
C LEU A 129 10.65 -10.87 -9.56
N ILE A 130 10.72 -10.78 -8.24
CA ILE A 130 11.68 -11.47 -7.40
C ILE A 130 11.03 -11.90 -6.07
N MET A 131 11.63 -12.88 -5.42
CA MET A 131 11.14 -13.46 -4.15
C MET A 131 10.96 -12.41 -3.04
N CYS A 132 11.86 -11.40 -2.94
CA CYS A 132 11.77 -10.34 -1.91
C CYS A 132 10.54 -9.43 -2.06
N GLU A 133 9.79 -9.52 -3.13
CA GLU A 133 8.54 -8.77 -3.34
C GLU A 133 7.31 -9.52 -2.84
N GLY A 134 7.50 -10.70 -2.26
CA GLY A 134 6.44 -11.48 -1.65
C GLY A 134 6.45 -11.44 -0.12
N TRP A 135 5.43 -12.02 0.47
CA TRP A 135 5.35 -12.23 1.91
C TRP A 135 6.08 -13.53 2.27
N GLU A 136 7.16 -13.42 3.02
CA GLU A 136 7.97 -14.56 3.45
C GLU A 136 8.07 -14.61 4.98
N THR A 137 7.65 -15.73 5.57
CA THR A 137 7.67 -15.98 7.01
C THR A 137 8.86 -16.83 7.41
N ARG A 138 9.19 -16.83 8.68
CA ARG A 138 10.15 -17.80 9.24
C ARG A 138 9.63 -19.22 9.13
N ARG A 139 10.54 -20.18 8.99
CA ARG A 139 10.16 -21.58 9.03
C ARG A 139 9.50 -21.92 10.37
N ARG A 140 8.21 -22.26 10.31
CA ARG A 140 7.45 -22.70 11.47
C ARG A 140 7.88 -24.12 11.88
N ARG A 141 8.22 -24.28 13.17
CA ARG A 141 8.59 -25.55 13.77
C ARG A 141 7.61 -26.02 14.85
N THR A 142 6.57 -25.24 15.08
CA THR A 142 5.45 -25.53 16.01
C THR A 142 4.17 -25.72 15.24
N PRO A 143 3.19 -26.47 15.76
CA PRO A 143 1.86 -26.56 15.15
C PRO A 143 1.22 -25.20 14.93
N GLY A 144 0.39 -25.08 13.91
CA GLY A 144 -0.28 -23.84 13.52
C GLY A 144 0.03 -23.47 12.08
N HIS A 145 -0.41 -22.28 11.68
CA HIS A 145 -0.22 -21.72 10.34
C HIS A 145 0.13 -20.24 10.43
N ASP A 146 0.65 -19.69 9.36
CA ASP A 146 0.84 -18.25 9.23
C ASP A 146 -0.38 -17.62 8.56
N TRP A 147 -0.69 -16.39 8.95
CA TRP A 147 -1.87 -15.68 8.50
C TRP A 147 -1.59 -14.19 8.33
N MET A 148 -2.37 -13.55 7.47
CA MET A 148 -2.36 -12.12 7.25
C MET A 148 -3.78 -11.61 7.06
N VAL A 149 -4.08 -10.46 7.65
CA VAL A 149 -5.38 -9.78 7.50
C VAL A 149 -5.18 -8.58 6.58
N ILE A 150 -5.95 -8.54 5.50
CA ILE A 150 -5.91 -7.50 4.50
C ILE A 150 -7.27 -6.80 4.48
N ALA A 151 -7.27 -5.49 4.68
CA ALA A 151 -8.46 -4.68 4.40
C ALA A 151 -8.54 -4.44 2.89
N LEU A 152 -9.68 -4.75 2.32
CA LEU A 152 -9.98 -4.46 0.92
C LEU A 152 -10.33 -2.97 0.75
N CYS A 153 -10.13 -2.46 -0.44
CA CYS A 153 -10.32 -1.03 -0.75
C CYS A 153 -11.77 -0.55 -0.54
N VAL A 154 -12.73 -1.41 -0.83
CA VAL A 154 -14.18 -1.17 -0.68
C VAL A 154 -14.93 -2.47 -0.39
N CYS A 155 -16.15 -2.36 0.12
CA CYS A 155 -17.05 -3.50 0.29
C CYS A 155 -17.69 -3.84 -1.07
N LEU A 156 -17.15 -4.82 -1.75
CA LEU A 156 -17.63 -5.35 -3.03
C LEU A 156 -17.66 -6.87 -3.00
N PHE A 157 -18.29 -7.46 -4.04
CA PHE A 157 -18.26 -8.90 -4.23
C PHE A 157 -16.88 -9.37 -4.70
N VAL A 158 -16.33 -10.39 -4.03
CA VAL A 158 -15.10 -11.07 -4.46
C VAL A 158 -15.49 -12.21 -5.38
N TYR A 159 -15.11 -12.14 -6.65
CA TYR A 159 -15.41 -13.17 -7.65
C TYR A 159 -14.29 -14.20 -7.80
N SER A 160 -13.04 -13.77 -7.63
CA SER A 160 -11.88 -14.62 -7.78
C SER A 160 -10.76 -14.19 -6.84
N CYS A 161 -9.84 -15.10 -6.60
CA CYS A 161 -8.61 -14.83 -5.85
C CYS A 161 -7.45 -15.58 -6.53
N GLU A 162 -6.37 -14.88 -6.81
CA GLU A 162 -5.12 -15.48 -7.25
C GLU A 162 -4.14 -15.52 -6.08
N ILE A 163 -3.61 -16.70 -5.76
CA ILE A 163 -2.53 -16.89 -4.80
C ILE A 163 -1.28 -17.25 -5.60
N TYR A 164 -0.37 -16.30 -5.72
CA TYR A 164 0.79 -16.39 -6.57
C TYR A 164 2.02 -16.81 -5.77
N THR A 165 2.60 -17.95 -6.09
CA THR A 165 3.77 -18.52 -5.40
C THR A 165 5.06 -18.45 -6.22
N ALA A 166 5.09 -17.65 -7.28
CA ALA A 166 6.28 -17.54 -8.14
C ALA A 166 7.52 -17.15 -7.34
N HIS A 167 8.65 -17.65 -7.79
CA HIS A 167 9.96 -17.50 -7.16
C HIS A 167 10.15 -18.30 -5.85
N PHE A 168 9.08 -18.83 -5.23
CA PHE A 168 9.15 -19.67 -4.03
C PHE A 168 9.22 -21.15 -4.39
N LYS A 169 10.31 -21.59 -5.03
CA LYS A 169 10.42 -22.96 -5.59
C LYS A 169 10.53 -24.06 -4.54
N GLY A 170 11.07 -23.76 -3.36
CA GLY A 170 11.28 -24.75 -2.30
C GLY A 170 10.69 -24.37 -0.95
N ASN A 171 10.16 -23.16 -0.83
CA ASN A 171 9.65 -22.57 0.41
C ASN A 171 8.24 -21.97 0.25
N PHE A 172 7.50 -22.37 -0.79
CA PHE A 172 6.09 -21.99 -0.92
C PHE A 172 5.24 -22.67 0.17
N PRO A 173 4.11 -22.06 0.58
CA PRO A 173 3.20 -22.68 1.53
C PRO A 173 2.51 -23.90 0.92
N ASP A 174 2.42 -25.00 1.67
CA ASP A 174 1.78 -26.25 1.19
C ASP A 174 0.30 -26.04 0.86
N ARG A 175 -0.38 -25.20 1.63
CA ARG A 175 -1.81 -24.93 1.50
C ARG A 175 -2.14 -23.48 1.84
N ALA A 176 -3.29 -23.04 1.34
CA ALA A 176 -3.88 -21.77 1.71
C ALA A 176 -5.41 -21.89 1.84
N SER A 177 -5.99 -21.04 2.64
CA SER A 177 -7.43 -20.80 2.74
C SER A 177 -7.70 -19.31 2.85
N ILE A 178 -8.90 -18.87 2.51
CA ILE A 178 -9.30 -17.47 2.62
C ILE A 178 -10.59 -17.38 3.38
N GLN A 179 -10.60 -16.45 4.33
CA GLN A 179 -11.78 -16.06 5.07
C GLN A 179 -12.05 -14.58 4.87
N ALA A 180 -13.28 -14.15 4.98
CA ALA A 180 -13.66 -12.75 4.94
C ALA A 180 -14.65 -12.40 6.03
N ALA A 181 -14.62 -11.15 6.47
CA ALA A 181 -15.57 -10.58 7.41
C ALA A 181 -15.92 -9.15 6.99
N ASP A 182 -17.16 -8.77 7.17
CA ASP A 182 -17.57 -7.37 7.09
C ASP A 182 -17.34 -6.72 8.45
N LEU A 183 -16.24 -5.99 8.57
CA LEU A 183 -15.86 -5.34 9.82
C LEU A 183 -16.57 -3.99 10.03
N ALA A 184 -17.27 -3.46 9.04
CA ALA A 184 -18.06 -2.22 9.17
C ALA A 184 -19.21 -2.38 10.19
N VAL A 185 -19.64 -3.61 10.44
CA VAL A 185 -20.66 -3.95 11.45
C VAL A 185 -20.21 -3.57 12.87
N PHE A 186 -18.91 -3.49 13.13
CA PHE A 186 -18.35 -3.20 14.46
C PHE A 186 -18.15 -1.71 14.76
N GLY A 187 -18.33 -0.82 13.75
CA GLY A 187 -18.11 0.62 13.90
C GLY A 187 -16.70 0.96 14.42
N ASP A 188 -16.60 2.03 15.21
CA ASP A 188 -15.33 2.49 15.78
C ASP A 188 -14.77 1.58 16.91
N GLY A 189 -15.46 0.50 17.25
CA GLY A 189 -15.08 -0.47 18.28
C GLY A 189 -14.10 -1.56 17.80
N LEU A 190 -13.54 -1.46 16.59
CA LEU A 190 -12.55 -2.39 16.07
C LEU A 190 -11.27 -2.35 16.92
N THR A 191 -11.00 -3.44 17.61
CA THR A 191 -9.72 -3.68 18.29
C THR A 191 -8.89 -4.69 17.51
N ASP A 192 -7.57 -4.71 17.74
CA ASP A 192 -6.67 -5.73 17.15
C ASP A 192 -7.18 -7.16 17.45
N ALA A 193 -7.78 -7.38 18.62
CA ALA A 193 -8.39 -8.66 18.99
C ALA A 193 -9.61 -8.98 18.12
N SER A 194 -10.45 -8.02 17.78
CA SER A 194 -11.62 -8.22 16.91
C SER A 194 -11.20 -8.57 15.49
N VAL A 195 -10.10 -8.01 15.02
CA VAL A 195 -9.54 -8.29 13.69
C VAL A 195 -8.98 -9.71 13.62
N THR A 196 -8.41 -10.22 14.72
CA THR A 196 -7.78 -11.54 14.76
C THR A 196 -8.69 -12.65 15.26
N ASP A 197 -9.81 -12.31 15.94
CA ASP A 197 -10.78 -13.30 16.42
C ASP A 197 -11.63 -13.81 15.27
N SER A 198 -11.43 -15.07 14.91
CA SER A 198 -12.02 -15.70 13.73
C SER A 198 -13.52 -15.99 13.85
N MET A 199 -14.18 -15.67 14.95
CA MET A 199 -15.58 -16.04 15.18
C MET A 199 -16.55 -15.44 14.14
N PHE A 200 -16.20 -14.29 13.54
CA PHE A 200 -17.02 -13.59 12.54
C PHE A 200 -16.56 -13.80 11.10
N TRP A 201 -15.50 -14.57 10.90
CA TRP A 201 -14.92 -14.79 9.58
C TRP A 201 -15.61 -15.95 8.86
N GLN A 202 -16.11 -15.67 7.66
CA GLN A 202 -16.71 -16.66 6.78
C GLN A 202 -15.66 -17.21 5.80
N THR A 203 -15.68 -18.51 5.59
CA THR A 203 -14.79 -19.14 4.62
C THR A 203 -15.24 -18.82 3.20
N LEU A 204 -14.40 -18.08 2.44
CA LEU A 204 -14.57 -17.84 1.02
C LEU A 204 -13.89 -18.93 0.19
N LEU A 205 -12.67 -19.31 0.55
CA LEU A 205 -11.92 -20.39 -0.08
C LEU A 205 -11.56 -21.41 1.01
N PRO A 206 -12.08 -22.66 0.96
CA PRO A 206 -11.62 -23.71 1.84
C PRO A 206 -10.15 -24.02 1.58
N GLU A 207 -9.52 -24.75 2.47
CA GLU A 207 -8.11 -25.12 2.36
C GLU A 207 -7.83 -25.86 1.04
N VAL A 208 -6.96 -25.30 0.22
CA VAL A 208 -6.51 -25.84 -1.05
C VAL A 208 -5.00 -26.03 -1.06
N LYS A 209 -4.56 -27.10 -1.73
CA LYS A 209 -3.12 -27.36 -1.90
C LYS A 209 -2.55 -26.43 -2.97
N LEU A 210 -1.39 -25.86 -2.67
CA LEU A 210 -0.63 -25.02 -3.59
C LEU A 210 0.50 -25.82 -4.26
N SER A 211 1.06 -25.28 -5.31
CA SER A 211 2.23 -25.80 -6.02
C SER A 211 3.31 -24.73 -6.11
N ALA A 212 4.53 -25.17 -6.31
CA ALA A 212 5.60 -24.26 -6.73
C ALA A 212 5.32 -23.76 -8.16
N ASP A 213 5.71 -22.52 -8.43
CA ASP A 213 5.72 -21.95 -9.78
C ASP A 213 7.14 -21.91 -10.33
#